data_aee0d7b4d00032ddb71ff345c73aee0a
#
_entry.id   aee0d7b4d00032ddb71ff345c73aee0a
#
_cell.length_a   1.000
_cell.length_b   1.000
_cell.length_c   1.000
_cell.angle_alpha   90.00
_cell.angle_beta   90.00
_cell.angle_gamma   90.00
#
_symmetry.space_group_name_H-M   'P 1'
#
loop_
_entity.id
_entity.type
_entity.pdbx_description
1 polymer ?
#
loop_
_entity_poly.entity_id
_entity_poly.type
_entity_poly.pdbx_seq_one_letter_code
_entity_poly.pdbx_strand_id
1 'polypeptide(L)'
;MQAIPTLLIVITFTFILTRMIPGNPALTMLGPQAPKESVEKLEEELGLNKSKGEQYVIYLNQILHGDFGKSYAYNQSVVELIKERIPNTLVITLTSLLIALVLGMIVGIVSAVRQYSILDYIFMVLALVGVSMPIFWLGLMLVLVFSVNLGWLPAMGMGSMANGLWDVISHMILPCFCLSTIPMATFARITRSSMLEVVNGDYVKALRARGLK
;
A
#
# COMPACT_ATOMS: atom_id res chain seq x y z
N MET A 1 -10.02 3.93 -21.59
CA MET A 1 -11.50 4.11 -21.51
C MET A 1 -12.21 3.21 -20.49
N GLN A 2 -11.55 2.21 -19.90
CA GLN A 2 -12.16 1.30 -18.90
C GLN A 2 -12.25 1.88 -17.48
N ALA A 3 -11.47 2.91 -17.13
CA ALA A 3 -11.44 3.47 -15.79
C ALA A 3 -12.79 4.08 -15.32
N ILE A 4 -13.46 4.83 -16.20
CA ILE A 4 -14.73 5.48 -15.83
C ILE A 4 -15.84 4.46 -15.51
N PRO A 5 -16.11 3.43 -16.36
CA PRO A 5 -17.07 2.39 -15.99
C PRO A 5 -16.69 1.64 -14.71
N THR A 6 -15.41 1.34 -14.51
CA THR A 6 -14.96 0.66 -13.29
C THR A 6 -15.22 1.51 -12.05
N LEU A 7 -14.90 2.80 -12.10
CA LEU A 7 -15.17 3.72 -10.98
C LEU A 7 -16.67 3.81 -10.68
N LEU A 8 -17.53 3.92 -11.70
CA LEU A 8 -18.97 3.97 -11.52
C LEU A 8 -19.50 2.67 -10.88
N ILE A 9 -19.01 1.52 -11.32
CA ILE A 9 -19.39 0.22 -10.73
C ILE A 9 -18.98 0.18 -9.26
N VAL A 10 -17.74 0.56 -8.93
CA VAL A 10 -17.23 0.56 -7.54
C VAL A 10 -18.05 1.51 -6.67
N ILE A 11 -18.32 2.73 -7.13
CA ILE A 11 -19.11 3.74 -6.40
C ILE A 11 -20.53 3.21 -6.15
N THR A 12 -21.18 2.68 -7.20
CA THR A 12 -22.54 2.12 -7.09
C THR A 12 -22.57 0.92 -6.14
N PHE A 13 -21.62 0.01 -6.26
CA PHE A 13 -21.54 -1.16 -5.40
C PHE A 13 -21.31 -0.78 -3.94
N THR A 14 -20.42 0.19 -3.69
CA THR A 14 -20.17 0.73 -2.34
C THR A 14 -21.42 1.36 -1.74
N PHE A 15 -22.18 2.15 -2.55
CA PHE A 15 -23.46 2.71 -2.10
C PHE A 15 -24.45 1.62 -1.72
N ILE A 16 -24.62 0.59 -2.57
CA ILE A 16 -25.52 -0.52 -2.31
C ILE A 16 -25.12 -1.24 -1.01
N LEU A 17 -23.85 -1.61 -0.87
CA LEU A 17 -23.34 -2.30 0.33
C LEU A 17 -23.60 -1.49 1.59
N THR A 18 -23.28 -0.20 1.60
CA THR A 18 -23.45 0.65 2.79
C THR A 18 -24.93 0.85 3.17
N ARG A 19 -25.85 0.72 2.20
CA ARG A 19 -27.28 0.86 2.45
C ARG A 19 -28.02 -0.48 2.67
N MET A 20 -27.34 -1.60 2.43
CA MET A 20 -27.85 -2.95 2.75
C MET A 20 -27.46 -3.41 4.16
N ILE A 21 -26.44 -2.82 4.76
CA ILE A 21 -26.04 -3.12 6.14
C ILE A 21 -27.20 -2.73 7.06
N PRO A 22 -27.75 -3.70 7.81
CA PRO A 22 -28.82 -3.40 8.78
C PRO A 22 -28.26 -2.51 9.89
N GLY A 23 -28.96 -1.41 10.16
CA GLY A 23 -28.58 -0.44 11.19
C GLY A 23 -28.95 0.98 10.78
N ASN A 24 -28.99 1.85 11.77
CA ASN A 24 -29.23 3.26 11.56
C ASN A 24 -27.91 4.03 11.70
N PRO A 25 -27.34 4.61 10.61
CA PRO A 25 -26.10 5.37 10.67
C PRO A 25 -26.17 6.54 11.69
N ALA A 26 -27.33 7.19 11.81
CA ALA A 26 -27.50 8.27 12.77
C ALA A 26 -27.36 7.78 14.22
N LEU A 27 -27.90 6.61 14.55
CA LEU A 27 -27.71 5.97 15.86
C LEU A 27 -26.24 5.55 16.07
N THR A 28 -25.57 5.10 15.04
CA THR A 28 -24.13 4.75 15.14
C THR A 28 -23.27 5.97 15.45
N MET A 29 -23.61 7.13 14.92
CA MET A 29 -22.88 8.39 15.16
C MET A 29 -23.21 9.02 16.53
N LEU A 30 -24.47 8.98 16.93
CA LEU A 30 -24.95 9.63 18.17
C LEU A 30 -24.88 8.72 19.39
N GLY A 31 -24.73 7.40 19.15
CA GLY A 31 -24.79 6.39 20.19
C GLY A 31 -26.20 5.83 20.45
N PRO A 32 -26.28 4.62 21.02
CA PRO A 32 -27.56 3.89 21.15
C PRO A 32 -28.57 4.52 22.12
N GLN A 33 -28.15 5.46 22.95
CA GLN A 33 -29.00 6.15 23.93
C GLN A 33 -29.36 7.59 23.50
N ALA A 34 -29.10 7.96 22.24
CA ALA A 34 -29.40 9.31 21.76
C ALA A 34 -30.91 9.60 21.77
N PRO A 35 -31.33 10.83 22.11
CA PRO A 35 -32.73 11.24 22.05
C PRO A 35 -33.28 11.06 20.62
N LYS A 36 -34.53 10.58 20.49
CA LYS A 36 -35.17 10.34 19.20
C LYS A 36 -35.16 11.57 18.29
N GLU A 37 -35.42 12.75 18.85
CA GLU A 37 -35.40 14.01 18.12
C GLU A 37 -34.05 14.32 17.50
N SER A 38 -32.95 14.01 18.18
CA SER A 38 -31.59 14.20 17.66
C SER A 38 -31.27 13.21 16.53
N VAL A 39 -31.78 11.98 16.63
CA VAL A 39 -31.64 10.94 15.59
C VAL A 39 -32.41 11.35 14.35
N GLU A 40 -33.68 11.75 14.48
CA GLU A 40 -34.52 12.20 13.36
C GLU A 40 -33.91 13.40 12.64
N LYS A 41 -33.38 14.39 13.37
CA LYS A 41 -32.67 15.53 12.77
C LYS A 41 -31.44 15.11 11.98
N LEU A 42 -30.63 14.19 12.53
CA LEU A 42 -29.45 13.72 11.81
C LEU A 42 -29.81 12.85 10.61
N GLU A 43 -30.88 12.06 10.69
CA GLU A 43 -31.41 11.32 9.54
C GLU A 43 -31.85 12.26 8.40
N GLU A 44 -32.47 13.36 8.74
CA GLU A 44 -32.88 14.38 7.77
C GLU A 44 -31.68 15.08 7.16
N GLU A 45 -30.69 15.48 7.96
CA GLU A 45 -29.43 16.07 7.49
C GLU A 45 -28.65 15.13 6.57
N LEU A 46 -28.61 13.84 6.88
CA LEU A 46 -27.96 12.81 6.08
C LEU A 46 -28.81 12.33 4.88
N GLY A 47 -30.05 12.84 4.76
CA GLY A 47 -31.00 12.46 3.72
C GLY A 47 -31.45 11.01 3.77
N LEU A 48 -31.39 10.36 4.95
CA LEU A 48 -31.75 8.96 5.12
C LEU A 48 -33.26 8.71 4.99
N ASN A 49 -34.07 9.74 5.19
CA ASN A 49 -35.52 9.77 5.02
C ASN A 49 -35.97 9.78 3.54
N LYS A 50 -35.06 10.01 2.59
CA LYS A 50 -35.36 10.07 1.16
C LYS A 50 -35.41 8.69 0.53
N SER A 51 -35.99 8.60 -0.67
CA SER A 51 -35.98 7.35 -1.46
C SER A 51 -34.55 6.91 -1.77
N LYS A 52 -34.32 5.61 -1.92
CA LYS A 52 -32.96 5.08 -2.22
C LYS A 52 -32.38 5.65 -3.51
N GLY A 53 -33.21 5.94 -4.50
CA GLY A 53 -32.79 6.59 -5.75
C GLY A 53 -32.32 8.02 -5.53
N GLU A 54 -33.06 8.82 -4.76
CA GLU A 54 -32.64 10.19 -4.40
C GLU A 54 -31.35 10.19 -3.58
N GLN A 55 -31.22 9.29 -2.61
CA GLN A 55 -29.98 9.12 -1.85
C GLN A 55 -28.79 8.81 -2.76
N TYR A 56 -28.97 7.97 -3.77
CA TYR A 56 -27.91 7.63 -4.74
C TYR A 56 -27.51 8.85 -5.59
N VAL A 57 -28.46 9.62 -6.07
CA VAL A 57 -28.16 10.84 -6.85
C VAL A 57 -27.42 11.87 -6.00
N ILE A 58 -27.85 12.08 -4.74
CA ILE A 58 -27.17 12.97 -3.79
C ILE A 58 -25.73 12.48 -3.57
N TYR A 59 -25.54 11.19 -3.31
CA TYR A 59 -24.23 10.57 -3.11
C TYR A 59 -23.29 10.75 -4.32
N LEU A 60 -23.78 10.53 -5.53
CA LEU A 60 -23.02 10.78 -6.74
C LEU A 60 -22.63 12.24 -6.89
N ASN A 61 -23.56 13.14 -6.63
CA ASN A 61 -23.29 14.58 -6.70
C ASN A 61 -22.23 15.02 -5.67
N GLN A 62 -22.30 14.54 -4.45
CA GLN A 62 -21.30 14.79 -3.42
C GLN A 62 -19.89 14.31 -3.86
N ILE A 63 -19.77 13.09 -4.36
CA ILE A 63 -18.50 12.54 -4.86
C ILE A 63 -17.93 13.39 -6.01
N LEU A 64 -18.78 13.81 -6.96
CA LEU A 64 -18.34 14.66 -8.08
C LEU A 64 -17.82 16.04 -7.63
N HIS A 65 -18.26 16.54 -6.47
CA HIS A 65 -17.77 17.75 -5.86
C HIS A 65 -16.63 17.54 -4.85
N GLY A 66 -16.15 16.29 -4.72
CA GLY A 66 -15.06 15.95 -3.80
C GLY A 66 -15.48 15.82 -2.33
N ASP A 67 -16.78 15.78 -2.06
CA ASP A 67 -17.32 15.51 -0.73
C ASP A 67 -17.57 14.01 -0.56
N PHE A 68 -16.71 13.36 0.22
CA PHE A 68 -16.82 11.92 0.54
C PHE A 68 -17.57 11.66 1.86
N GLY A 69 -18.21 12.68 2.40
CA GLY A 69 -18.99 12.59 3.63
C GLY A 69 -18.14 12.54 4.91
N LYS A 70 -18.77 12.09 5.99
CA LYS A 70 -18.13 11.95 7.30
C LYS A 70 -17.92 10.48 7.66
N SER A 71 -16.79 10.18 8.27
CA SER A 71 -16.50 8.88 8.82
C SER A 71 -17.34 8.62 10.08
N TYR A 72 -18.09 7.55 10.12
CA TYR A 72 -18.89 7.17 11.29
C TYR A 72 -18.02 6.75 12.49
N ALA A 73 -16.80 6.23 12.24
CA ALA A 73 -15.90 5.79 13.29
C ALA A 73 -15.13 6.95 13.95
N TYR A 74 -14.75 7.97 13.15
CA TYR A 74 -13.90 9.08 13.62
C TYR A 74 -14.67 10.39 13.79
N ASN A 75 -15.92 10.45 13.33
CA ASN A 75 -16.76 11.66 13.31
C ASN A 75 -16.08 12.88 12.66
N GLN A 76 -15.23 12.62 11.67
CA GLN A 76 -14.45 13.62 10.91
C GLN A 76 -14.73 13.49 9.41
N SER A 77 -14.44 14.55 8.65
CA SER A 77 -14.51 14.51 7.19
C SER A 77 -13.58 13.43 6.64
N VAL A 78 -14.09 12.59 5.72
CA VAL A 78 -13.28 11.55 5.04
C VAL A 78 -12.13 12.20 4.27
N VAL A 79 -12.34 13.38 3.67
CA VAL A 79 -11.29 14.14 2.95
C VAL A 79 -10.13 14.51 3.89
N GLU A 80 -10.44 14.97 5.11
CA GLU A 80 -9.42 15.31 6.09
C GLU A 80 -8.63 14.10 6.54
N LEU A 81 -9.32 12.99 6.85
CA LEU A 81 -8.66 11.72 7.20
C LEU A 81 -7.72 11.22 6.08
N ILE A 82 -8.15 11.34 4.82
CA ILE A 82 -7.32 10.98 3.68
C ILE A 82 -6.10 11.90 3.58
N LYS A 83 -6.28 13.22 3.68
CA LYS A 83 -5.19 14.20 3.65
C LYS A 83 -4.14 13.97 4.74
N GLU A 84 -4.56 13.58 5.92
CA GLU A 84 -3.65 13.25 7.04
C GLU A 84 -2.84 11.96 6.79
N ARG A 85 -3.42 10.98 6.09
CA ARG A 85 -2.81 9.65 5.90
C ARG A 85 -1.97 9.54 4.63
N ILE A 86 -2.36 10.25 3.57
CA ILE A 86 -1.64 10.21 2.28
C ILE A 86 -0.14 10.51 2.40
N PRO A 87 0.32 11.56 3.11
CA PRO A 87 1.74 11.87 3.18
C PRO A 87 2.55 10.70 3.75
N ASN A 88 2.09 10.11 4.84
CA ASN A 88 2.76 8.96 5.47
C ASN A 88 2.79 7.74 4.54
N THR A 89 1.69 7.47 3.87
CA THR A 89 1.60 6.37 2.89
C THR A 89 2.57 6.61 1.73
N LEU A 90 2.64 7.82 1.19
CA LEU A 90 3.56 8.16 0.10
C LEU A 90 5.01 8.02 0.53
N VAL A 91 5.39 8.51 1.71
CA VAL A 91 6.76 8.40 2.22
C VAL A 91 7.17 6.94 2.34
N ILE A 92 6.37 6.09 2.98
CA ILE A 92 6.67 4.66 3.12
C ILE A 92 6.73 3.98 1.75
N THR A 93 5.76 4.24 0.87
CA THR A 93 5.68 3.58 -0.44
C THR A 93 6.86 3.96 -1.34
N LEU A 94 7.18 5.25 -1.44
CA LEU A 94 8.28 5.72 -2.28
C LEU A 94 9.63 5.25 -1.74
N THR A 95 9.82 5.27 -0.43
CA THR A 95 11.04 4.77 0.21
C THR A 95 11.21 3.26 -0.03
N SER A 96 10.14 2.49 0.15
CA SER A 96 10.14 1.03 -0.10
C SER A 96 10.43 0.71 -1.57
N LEU A 97 9.83 1.47 -2.49
CA LEU A 97 10.04 1.29 -3.93
C LEU A 97 11.49 1.62 -4.34
N LEU A 98 12.06 2.69 -3.78
CA LEU A 98 13.46 3.06 -4.02
C LEU A 98 14.42 1.98 -3.49
N ILE A 99 14.20 1.48 -2.29
CA ILE A 99 14.97 0.36 -1.72
C ILE A 99 14.85 -0.87 -2.63
N ALA A 100 13.65 -1.23 -3.03
CA ALA A 100 13.38 -2.37 -3.90
C ALA A 100 14.08 -2.24 -5.25
N LEU A 101 14.04 -1.05 -5.87
CA LEU A 101 14.67 -0.79 -7.15
C LEU A 101 16.20 -0.91 -7.05
N VAL A 102 16.81 -0.20 -6.11
CA VAL A 102 18.27 -0.17 -5.95
C VAL A 102 18.81 -1.55 -5.61
N LEU A 103 18.27 -2.19 -4.57
CA LEU A 103 18.74 -3.51 -4.13
C LEU A 103 18.38 -4.59 -5.16
N GLY A 104 17.21 -4.54 -5.76
CA GLY A 104 16.78 -5.48 -6.80
C GLY A 104 17.68 -5.41 -8.04
N MET A 105 18.02 -4.20 -8.50
CA MET A 105 18.97 -4.04 -9.62
C MET A 105 20.36 -4.57 -9.27
N ILE A 106 20.90 -4.24 -8.10
CA ILE A 106 22.22 -4.74 -7.65
C ILE A 106 22.22 -6.26 -7.62
N VAL A 107 21.22 -6.87 -6.99
CA VAL A 107 21.07 -8.33 -6.92
C VAL A 107 20.96 -8.94 -8.32
N GLY A 108 20.13 -8.35 -9.20
CA GLY A 108 19.95 -8.83 -10.56
C GLY A 108 21.23 -8.78 -11.40
N ILE A 109 21.99 -7.67 -11.31
CA ILE A 109 23.27 -7.51 -12.01
C ILE A 109 24.28 -8.52 -11.49
N VAL A 110 24.46 -8.64 -10.17
CA VAL A 110 25.40 -9.60 -9.57
C VAL A 110 25.06 -11.03 -9.96
N SER A 111 23.78 -11.40 -9.92
CA SER A 111 23.28 -12.70 -10.37
C SER A 111 23.58 -12.96 -11.85
N ALA A 112 23.40 -11.96 -12.70
CA ALA A 112 23.67 -12.11 -14.14
C ALA A 112 25.16 -12.26 -14.45
N VAL A 113 26.02 -11.42 -13.81
CA VAL A 113 27.47 -11.46 -14.01
C VAL A 113 28.08 -12.77 -13.47
N ARG A 114 27.52 -13.30 -12.38
CA ARG A 114 27.98 -14.56 -11.77
C ARG A 114 26.96 -15.68 -11.98
N GLN A 115 26.48 -15.82 -13.20
CA GLN A 115 25.50 -16.84 -13.58
C GLN A 115 25.94 -18.24 -13.15
N TYR A 116 25.01 -19.03 -12.62
CA TYR A 116 25.22 -20.40 -12.11
C TYR A 116 26.17 -20.49 -10.91
N SER A 117 26.56 -19.38 -10.30
CA SER A 117 27.32 -19.39 -9.04
C SER A 117 26.41 -19.63 -7.83
N ILE A 118 27.02 -19.98 -6.69
CA ILE A 118 26.30 -20.12 -5.42
C ILE A 118 25.55 -18.83 -5.05
N LEU A 119 26.11 -17.65 -5.33
CA LEU A 119 25.47 -16.36 -5.08
C LEU A 119 24.22 -16.17 -5.93
N ASP A 120 24.26 -16.57 -7.21
CA ASP A 120 23.09 -16.51 -8.10
C ASP A 120 21.95 -17.39 -7.53
N TYR A 121 22.27 -18.63 -7.14
CA TYR A 121 21.27 -19.52 -6.55
C TYR A 121 20.70 -18.98 -5.23
N ILE A 122 21.54 -18.48 -4.33
CA ILE A 122 21.10 -17.90 -3.06
C ILE A 122 20.15 -16.72 -3.32
N PHE A 123 20.51 -15.78 -4.18
CA PHE A 123 19.68 -14.61 -4.48
C PHE A 123 18.35 -14.98 -5.13
N MET A 124 18.36 -15.95 -6.05
CA MET A 124 17.13 -16.41 -6.69
C MET A 124 16.22 -17.18 -5.71
N VAL A 125 16.78 -17.99 -4.83
CA VAL A 125 16.01 -18.66 -3.77
C VAL A 125 15.42 -17.63 -2.79
N LEU A 126 16.21 -16.65 -2.32
CA LEU A 126 15.71 -15.61 -1.43
C LEU A 126 14.62 -14.77 -2.11
N ALA A 127 14.77 -14.45 -3.39
CA ALA A 127 13.73 -13.76 -4.16
C ALA A 127 12.45 -14.60 -4.25
N LEU A 128 12.56 -15.91 -4.49
CA LEU A 128 11.40 -16.82 -4.55
C LEU A 128 10.70 -16.92 -3.19
N VAL A 129 11.46 -17.10 -2.11
CA VAL A 129 10.95 -17.16 -0.74
C VAL A 129 10.22 -15.85 -0.38
N GLY A 130 10.83 -14.70 -0.69
CA GLY A 130 10.25 -13.39 -0.42
C GLY A 130 8.92 -13.14 -1.13
N VAL A 131 8.76 -13.63 -2.36
CA VAL A 131 7.48 -13.54 -3.11
C VAL A 131 6.44 -14.53 -2.61
N SER A 132 6.88 -15.67 -2.10
CA SER A 132 5.97 -16.75 -1.66
C SER A 132 5.37 -16.49 -0.27
N MET A 133 6.00 -15.65 0.55
CA MET A 133 5.50 -15.33 1.88
C MET A 133 4.37 -14.29 1.82
N PRO A 134 3.25 -14.52 2.55
CA PRO A 134 2.24 -13.48 2.71
C PRO A 134 2.86 -12.25 3.40
N ILE A 135 2.68 -11.06 2.81
CA ILE A 135 3.32 -9.82 3.28
C ILE A 135 2.96 -9.47 4.73
N PHE A 136 1.70 -9.74 5.14
CA PHE A 136 1.27 -9.53 6.52
C PHE A 136 2.00 -10.45 7.50
N TRP A 137 2.24 -11.71 7.12
CA TRP A 137 2.98 -12.66 7.93
C TRP A 137 4.44 -12.24 8.10
N LEU A 138 5.09 -11.82 6.99
CA LEU A 138 6.45 -11.28 7.04
C LEU A 138 6.52 -10.08 7.97
N GLY A 139 5.57 -9.13 7.86
CA GLY A 139 5.51 -7.96 8.74
C GLY A 139 5.38 -8.34 10.23
N LEU A 140 4.48 -9.29 10.55
CA LEU A 140 4.32 -9.78 11.91
C LEU A 140 5.60 -10.44 12.46
N MET A 141 6.28 -11.25 11.65
CA MET A 141 7.54 -11.88 12.06
C MET A 141 8.65 -10.87 12.28
N LEU A 142 8.76 -9.85 11.43
CA LEU A 142 9.72 -8.77 11.61
C LEU A 142 9.47 -7.99 12.90
N VAL A 143 8.22 -7.64 13.19
CA VAL A 143 7.85 -6.97 14.45
C VAL A 143 8.15 -7.88 15.65
N LEU A 144 7.78 -9.15 15.59
CA LEU A 144 8.03 -10.10 16.68
C LEU A 144 9.54 -10.21 16.98
N VAL A 145 10.36 -10.34 15.95
CA VAL A 145 11.82 -10.51 16.14
C VAL A 145 12.48 -9.20 16.54
N PHE A 146 12.33 -8.15 15.75
CA PHE A 146 13.14 -6.93 15.91
C PHE A 146 12.56 -5.94 16.92
N SER A 147 11.26 -5.95 17.16
CA SER A 147 10.64 -5.06 18.11
C SER A 147 10.37 -5.74 19.46
N VAL A 148 9.70 -6.88 19.46
CA VAL A 148 9.28 -7.54 20.70
C VAL A 148 10.43 -8.28 21.37
N ASN A 149 11.15 -9.14 20.63
CA ASN A 149 12.22 -9.96 21.22
C ASN A 149 13.53 -9.22 21.42
N LEU A 150 13.97 -8.44 20.42
CA LEU A 150 15.25 -7.75 20.44
C LEU A 150 15.15 -6.32 20.98
N GLY A 151 13.98 -5.69 20.92
CA GLY A 151 13.80 -4.30 21.34
C GLY A 151 14.59 -3.26 20.52
N TRP A 152 14.98 -3.60 19.28
CA TRP A 152 15.83 -2.74 18.45
C TRP A 152 15.05 -1.67 17.72
N LEU A 153 13.84 -1.98 17.30
CA LEU A 153 13.00 -1.14 16.45
C LEU A 153 11.59 -1.02 17.03
N PRO A 154 10.90 0.11 16.81
CA PRO A 154 9.54 0.29 17.29
C PRO A 154 8.55 -0.62 16.54
N ALA A 155 7.51 -1.08 17.25
CA ALA A 155 6.49 -1.97 16.70
C ALA A 155 5.45 -1.27 15.84
N MET A 156 5.13 0.00 16.14
CA MET A 156 4.02 0.76 15.55
C MET A 156 4.34 2.25 15.51
N GLY A 157 3.59 2.98 14.67
CA GLY A 157 3.70 4.43 14.54
C GLY A 157 4.57 4.86 13.36
N MET A 158 4.69 6.18 13.18
CA MET A 158 5.52 6.81 12.13
C MET A 158 6.75 7.54 12.69
N GLY A 159 6.88 7.61 14.01
CA GLY A 159 7.83 8.50 14.66
C GLY A 159 7.50 9.97 14.49
N SER A 160 8.27 10.83 15.11
CA SER A 160 8.08 12.29 15.03
C SER A 160 9.42 12.99 14.83
N MET A 161 9.45 13.95 13.90
CA MET A 161 10.64 14.80 13.71
C MET A 161 10.96 15.63 14.96
N ALA A 162 9.98 15.86 15.86
CA ALA A 162 10.20 16.50 17.15
C ALA A 162 11.13 15.69 18.07
N ASN A 163 11.13 14.35 17.92
CA ASN A 163 12.01 13.43 18.65
C ASN A 163 13.34 13.17 17.91
N GLY A 164 13.51 13.80 16.74
CA GLY A 164 14.70 13.67 15.92
C GLY A 164 14.52 12.75 14.70
N LEU A 165 15.45 12.89 13.75
CA LEU A 165 15.42 12.13 12.49
C LEU A 165 15.49 10.60 12.71
N TRP A 166 16.23 10.15 13.73
CA TRP A 166 16.36 8.72 14.03
C TRP A 166 15.04 8.09 14.46
N ASP A 167 14.19 8.83 15.16
CA ASP A 167 12.87 8.35 15.55
C ASP A 167 12.03 8.00 14.31
N VAL A 168 12.00 8.88 13.32
CA VAL A 168 11.28 8.63 12.05
C VAL A 168 11.89 7.45 11.28
N ILE A 169 13.22 7.42 11.14
CA ILE A 169 13.91 6.35 10.41
C ILE A 169 13.66 5.00 11.05
N SER A 170 13.78 4.88 12.37
CA SER A 170 13.60 3.61 13.09
C SER A 170 12.19 3.03 12.91
N HIS A 171 11.15 3.88 12.87
CA HIS A 171 9.78 3.46 12.62
C HIS A 171 9.54 3.04 11.14
N MET A 172 10.37 3.53 10.20
CA MET A 172 10.25 3.20 8.78
C MET A 172 10.98 1.92 8.38
N ILE A 173 11.99 1.46 9.12
CA ILE A 173 12.83 0.31 8.72
C ILE A 173 11.99 -0.94 8.47
N LEU A 174 11.19 -1.38 9.44
CA LEU A 174 10.42 -2.62 9.33
C LEU A 174 9.36 -2.56 8.21
N PRO A 175 8.49 -1.53 8.14
CA PRO A 175 7.50 -1.45 7.06
C PRO A 175 8.15 -1.28 5.68
N CYS A 176 9.22 -0.48 5.56
CA CYS A 176 9.89 -0.32 4.27
C CYS A 176 10.58 -1.58 3.80
N PHE A 177 11.24 -2.32 4.69
CA PHE A 177 11.83 -3.61 4.34
C PHE A 177 10.75 -4.61 3.91
N CYS A 178 9.68 -4.73 4.68
CA CYS A 178 8.56 -5.62 4.38
C CYS A 178 7.95 -5.31 3.00
N LEU A 179 7.60 -4.05 2.75
CA LEU A 179 6.97 -3.61 1.50
C LEU A 179 7.92 -3.68 0.30
N SER A 180 9.24 -3.58 0.50
CA SER A 180 10.22 -3.68 -0.57
C SER A 180 10.46 -5.11 -1.06
N THR A 181 10.14 -6.13 -0.27
CA THR A 181 10.52 -7.53 -0.55
C THR A 181 10.00 -8.04 -1.89
N ILE A 182 8.70 -7.87 -2.16
CA ILE A 182 8.07 -8.37 -3.40
C ILE A 182 8.57 -7.61 -4.64
N PRO A 183 8.54 -6.26 -4.69
CA PRO A 183 9.05 -5.56 -5.86
C PRO A 183 10.56 -5.73 -6.05
N MET A 184 11.36 -5.84 -4.99
CA MET A 184 12.79 -6.12 -5.05
C MET A 184 13.07 -7.45 -5.77
N ALA A 185 12.37 -8.51 -5.40
CA ALA A 185 12.50 -9.80 -6.07
C ALA A 185 12.09 -9.74 -7.54
N THR A 186 11.08 -8.94 -7.87
CA THR A 186 10.65 -8.71 -9.25
C THR A 186 11.71 -7.96 -10.05
N PHE A 187 12.25 -6.86 -9.52
CA PHE A 187 13.33 -6.11 -10.16
C PHE A 187 14.59 -6.97 -10.33
N ALA A 188 14.97 -7.76 -9.33
CA ALA A 188 16.12 -8.65 -9.43
C ALA A 188 15.97 -9.66 -10.58
N ARG A 189 14.81 -10.30 -10.70
CA ARG A 189 14.56 -11.27 -11.79
C ARG A 189 14.54 -10.62 -13.17
N ILE A 190 13.84 -9.48 -13.31
CA ILE A 190 13.78 -8.77 -14.59
C ILE A 190 15.20 -8.30 -14.98
N THR A 191 15.93 -7.67 -14.07
CA THR A 191 17.29 -7.18 -14.33
C THR A 191 18.21 -8.34 -14.72
N ARG A 192 18.16 -9.46 -13.99
CA ARG A 192 18.95 -10.66 -14.31
C ARG A 192 18.63 -11.18 -15.72
N SER A 193 17.35 -11.34 -16.04
CA SER A 193 16.93 -11.84 -17.36
C SER A 193 17.37 -10.93 -18.49
N SER A 194 17.14 -9.62 -18.38
CA SER A 194 17.54 -8.64 -19.40
C SER A 194 19.06 -8.57 -19.56
N MET A 195 19.82 -8.62 -18.46
CA MET A 195 21.29 -8.65 -18.51
C MET A 195 21.81 -9.90 -19.22
N LEU A 196 21.26 -11.07 -18.95
CA LEU A 196 21.67 -12.32 -19.60
C LEU A 196 21.33 -12.32 -21.10
N GLU A 197 20.21 -11.74 -21.49
CA GLU A 197 19.84 -11.58 -22.89
C GLU A 197 20.87 -10.72 -23.64
N VAL A 198 21.26 -9.59 -23.08
CA VAL A 198 22.24 -8.69 -23.66
C VAL A 198 23.64 -9.30 -23.69
N VAL A 199 24.11 -9.86 -22.57
CA VAL A 199 25.47 -10.42 -22.42
C VAL A 199 25.70 -11.61 -23.35
N ASN A 200 24.66 -12.40 -23.63
CA ASN A 200 24.71 -13.54 -24.54
C ASN A 200 24.35 -13.20 -25.99
N GLY A 201 24.00 -11.94 -26.26
CA GLY A 201 23.65 -11.47 -27.59
C GLY A 201 24.81 -11.47 -28.59
N ASP A 202 24.48 -11.58 -29.87
CA ASP A 202 25.50 -11.65 -30.95
C ASP A 202 26.36 -10.38 -31.06
N TYR A 203 25.81 -9.25 -30.66
CA TYR A 203 26.56 -8.00 -30.54
C TYR A 203 27.75 -8.11 -29.58
N VAL A 204 27.51 -8.65 -28.37
CA VAL A 204 28.57 -8.83 -27.35
C VAL A 204 29.59 -9.89 -27.84
N LYS A 205 29.14 -10.98 -28.46
CA LYS A 205 30.02 -11.98 -29.06
C LYS A 205 30.95 -11.37 -30.13
N ALA A 206 30.38 -10.52 -31.01
CA ALA A 206 31.16 -9.82 -32.05
C ALA A 206 32.21 -8.86 -31.45
N LEU A 207 31.86 -8.16 -30.36
CA LEU A 207 32.81 -7.27 -29.66
C LEU A 207 33.94 -8.05 -29.00
N ARG A 208 33.62 -9.18 -28.36
CA ARG A 208 34.63 -10.07 -27.76
C ARG A 208 35.55 -10.68 -28.79
N ALA A 209 35.03 -11.07 -29.97
CA ALA A 209 35.84 -11.55 -31.09
C ALA A 209 36.84 -10.47 -31.63
N ARG A 210 36.54 -9.20 -31.44
CA ARG A 210 37.42 -8.06 -31.73
C ARG A 210 38.39 -7.68 -30.60
N GLY A 211 38.45 -8.47 -29.52
CA GLY A 211 39.41 -8.30 -28.44
C GLY A 211 38.94 -7.39 -27.28
N LEU A 212 37.69 -6.97 -27.28
CA LEU A 212 37.10 -6.27 -26.11
C LEU A 212 36.81 -7.30 -24.99
N LYS A 213 37.21 -6.95 -23.77
CA LYS A 213 37.01 -7.78 -22.56
C LYS A 213 35.73 -7.44 -21.85
#